data_c381bdd02d56a99ec30778c9f65c8c25
#
_entry.id   c381bdd02d56a99ec30778c9f65c8c25
#
_cell.length_a   1.000
_cell.length_b   1.000
_cell.length_c   1.000
_cell.angle_alpha   90.00
_cell.angle_beta   90.00
_cell.angle_gamma   90.00
#
_symmetry.space_group_name_H-M   'P 1'
#
loop_
_entity.id
_entity.type
_entity.pdbx_description
1 polymer ?
#
loop_
_entity_poly.entity_id
_entity_poly.type
_entity_poly.pdbx_seq_one_letter_code
_entity_poly.pdbx_strand_id
1 'polypeptide(L)'
;MGYYIDLSAISLEQYAQRLKSTEMLPSQQILKEDVDRRFAVIADQGIQNIRQLQEALKTKGKVNAFAKVTALPEPYLTVLRRELNSYTAQVRKIADFPTIGDGLKAGLAALSIHTMEELYDHVLTPERRAALSGELSASGEDVLFLTKLADVSRLRYVNPPFATLLAHSAYDTTAKIKNADPGALYRELVAVNEKKGFFKGRINPKDMEFLMREAGYVSLDIRYN
;
A
#
# COMPACT_ATOMS: atom_id res chain seq x y z
N MET A 1 -3.47 -14.64 -1.54
CA MET A 1 -2.44 -13.65 -1.25
C MET A 1 -2.11 -12.98 -2.57
N GLY A 2 -1.68 -11.75 -2.60
CA GLY A 2 -1.50 -11.03 -3.85
C GLY A 2 -0.91 -9.63 -3.65
N TYR A 3 -0.89 -8.86 -4.72
CA TYR A 3 -0.36 -7.51 -4.74
C TYR A 3 -1.03 -6.58 -3.72
N TYR A 4 -2.33 -6.70 -3.50
CA TYR A 4 -3.11 -5.84 -2.60
C TYR A 4 -3.18 -6.37 -1.18
N ILE A 5 -3.48 -5.47 -0.25
CA ILE A 5 -3.83 -5.83 1.14
C ILE A 5 -5.10 -6.68 1.13
N ASP A 6 -5.07 -7.81 1.80
CA ASP A 6 -6.27 -8.62 1.98
C ASP A 6 -7.19 -8.00 3.05
N LEU A 7 -8.13 -7.18 2.59
CA LEU A 7 -9.10 -6.52 3.46
C LEU A 7 -10.09 -7.49 4.11
N SER A 8 -10.22 -8.71 3.61
CA SER A 8 -11.07 -9.75 4.22
C SER A 8 -10.43 -10.36 5.47
N ALA A 9 -9.11 -10.31 5.55
CA ALA A 9 -8.36 -10.76 6.73
C ALA A 9 -8.34 -9.75 7.89
N ILE A 10 -8.82 -8.52 7.69
CA ILE A 10 -8.88 -7.48 8.73
C ILE A 10 -10.30 -7.45 9.31
N SER A 11 -10.46 -7.90 10.55
CA SER A 11 -11.76 -7.85 11.24
C SER A 11 -12.19 -6.42 11.56
N LEU A 12 -13.50 -6.20 11.81
CA LEU A 12 -14.01 -4.91 12.27
C LEU A 12 -13.37 -4.48 13.59
N GLU A 13 -13.18 -5.43 14.50
CA GLU A 13 -12.55 -5.17 15.80
C GLU A 13 -11.10 -4.70 15.65
N GLN A 14 -10.30 -5.41 14.87
CA GLN A 14 -8.90 -5.01 14.57
C GLN A 14 -8.84 -3.61 13.96
N TYR A 15 -9.77 -3.29 13.06
CA TYR A 15 -9.83 -1.99 12.45
C TYR A 15 -10.29 -0.88 13.41
N ALA A 16 -11.27 -1.16 14.28
CA ALA A 16 -11.71 -0.25 15.33
C ALA A 16 -10.55 0.09 16.28
N GLN A 17 -9.78 -0.91 16.73
CA GLN A 17 -8.59 -0.69 17.56
C GLN A 17 -7.54 0.16 16.84
N ARG A 18 -7.34 -0.09 15.54
CA ARG A 18 -6.46 0.71 14.72
C ARG A 18 -6.88 2.18 14.65
N LEU A 19 -8.18 2.47 14.44
CA LEU A 19 -8.69 3.86 14.43
C LEU A 19 -8.42 4.57 15.76
N LYS A 20 -8.55 3.87 16.88
CA LYS A 20 -8.27 4.43 18.23
C LYS A 20 -6.78 4.77 18.40
N SER A 21 -5.88 3.91 17.97
CA SER A 21 -4.42 4.04 18.17
C SER A 21 -3.72 4.92 17.14
N THR A 22 -4.32 5.13 15.96
CA THR A 22 -3.68 5.88 14.87
C THR A 22 -3.86 7.39 15.06
N GLU A 23 -2.80 8.17 14.87
CA GLU A 23 -2.91 9.63 14.75
C GLU A 23 -3.63 9.96 13.44
N MET A 24 -4.69 10.76 13.52
CA MET A 24 -5.56 11.10 12.39
C MET A 24 -5.39 12.55 11.99
N LEU A 25 -5.49 12.83 10.70
CA LEU A 25 -5.56 14.20 10.19
C LEU A 25 -6.79 14.93 10.76
N PRO A 26 -6.77 16.26 10.87
CA PRO A 26 -7.92 17.03 11.37
C PRO A 26 -9.24 16.66 10.68
N SER A 27 -9.21 16.44 9.37
CA SER A 27 -10.40 16.06 8.57
C SER A 27 -10.89 14.63 8.82
N GLN A 28 -10.14 13.83 9.56
CA GLN A 28 -10.44 12.43 9.88
C GLN A 28 -10.79 12.22 11.36
N GLN A 29 -10.70 13.25 12.19
CA GLN A 29 -10.92 13.12 13.65
C GLN A 29 -12.31 12.55 14.01
N ILE A 30 -13.32 12.83 13.19
CA ILE A 30 -14.67 12.26 13.32
C ILE A 30 -14.67 10.71 13.36
N LEU A 31 -13.63 10.06 12.81
CA LEU A 31 -13.51 8.59 12.85
C LEU A 31 -13.15 8.05 14.24
N LYS A 32 -12.62 8.90 15.13
CA LYS A 32 -12.27 8.55 16.52
C LYS A 32 -13.40 8.72 17.50
N GLU A 33 -14.51 9.32 17.08
CA GLU A 33 -15.67 9.53 17.94
C GLU A 33 -16.47 8.24 18.13
N ASP A 34 -16.78 7.87 19.35
CA ASP A 34 -17.64 6.73 19.70
C ASP A 34 -17.32 5.44 18.93
N VAL A 35 -16.03 5.14 18.71
CA VAL A 35 -15.59 4.03 17.85
C VAL A 35 -16.29 2.72 18.19
N ASP A 36 -16.31 2.36 19.49
CA ASP A 36 -16.88 1.06 19.91
C ASP A 36 -18.37 0.97 19.60
N ARG A 37 -19.12 2.01 19.94
CA ARG A 37 -20.56 2.05 19.67
C ARG A 37 -20.87 2.02 18.18
N ARG A 38 -20.14 2.82 17.38
CA ARG A 38 -20.35 2.89 15.93
C ARG A 38 -19.99 1.58 15.25
N PHE A 39 -18.92 0.92 15.67
CA PHE A 39 -18.53 -0.37 15.11
C PHE A 39 -19.42 -1.52 15.56
N ALA A 40 -20.01 -1.48 16.77
CA ALA A 40 -21.04 -2.41 17.17
C ALA A 40 -22.27 -2.29 16.25
N VAL A 41 -22.77 -1.07 15.99
CA VAL A 41 -23.88 -0.83 15.06
C VAL A 41 -23.57 -1.33 13.63
N ILE A 42 -22.31 -1.19 13.16
CA ILE A 42 -21.86 -1.71 11.87
C ILE A 42 -21.88 -3.25 11.89
N ALA A 43 -21.40 -3.88 12.96
CA ALA A 43 -21.39 -5.33 13.10
C ALA A 43 -22.80 -5.94 13.13
N ASP A 44 -23.77 -5.25 13.75
CA ASP A 44 -25.19 -5.65 13.79
C ASP A 44 -25.82 -5.72 12.39
N GLN A 45 -25.19 -5.09 11.37
CA GLN A 45 -25.59 -5.22 9.97
C GLN A 45 -25.00 -6.49 9.28
N GLY A 46 -24.40 -7.40 10.04
CA GLY A 46 -23.78 -8.63 9.52
C GLY A 46 -22.41 -8.42 8.87
N ILE A 47 -21.81 -7.23 9.02
CA ILE A 47 -20.47 -6.93 8.51
C ILE A 47 -19.43 -7.47 9.50
N GLN A 48 -18.47 -8.27 9.00
CA GLN A 48 -17.46 -8.95 9.80
C GLN A 48 -16.04 -8.43 9.55
N ASN A 49 -15.76 -7.87 8.37
CA ASN A 49 -14.44 -7.45 7.95
C ASN A 49 -14.47 -6.18 7.09
N ILE A 50 -13.28 -5.64 6.84
CA ILE A 50 -13.13 -4.37 6.12
C ILE A 50 -13.54 -4.45 4.66
N ARG A 51 -13.39 -5.61 4.00
CA ARG A 51 -13.87 -5.81 2.62
C ARG A 51 -15.37 -5.64 2.54
N GLN A 52 -16.12 -6.27 3.45
CA GLN A 52 -17.57 -6.15 3.50
C GLN A 52 -18.03 -4.73 3.81
N LEU A 53 -17.32 -4.05 4.75
CA LEU A 53 -17.61 -2.65 5.07
C LEU A 53 -17.35 -1.72 3.87
N GLN A 54 -16.25 -1.92 3.16
CA GLN A 54 -15.93 -1.15 1.95
C GLN A 54 -17.00 -1.33 0.88
N GLU A 55 -17.48 -2.56 0.64
CA GLU A 55 -18.57 -2.84 -0.30
C GLU A 55 -19.91 -2.25 0.14
N ALA A 56 -20.20 -2.24 1.44
CA ALA A 56 -21.42 -1.64 1.99
C ALA A 56 -21.43 -0.10 1.82
N LEU A 57 -20.25 0.53 1.79
CA LEU A 57 -20.10 1.97 1.64
C LEU A 57 -19.59 2.42 0.25
N LYS A 58 -19.54 1.53 -0.75
CA LYS A 58 -18.86 1.73 -2.03
C LYS A 58 -19.27 2.99 -2.79
N THR A 59 -20.53 3.34 -2.77
CA THR A 59 -21.09 4.50 -3.49
C THR A 59 -21.77 5.47 -2.53
N LYS A 60 -21.96 6.73 -2.97
CA LYS A 60 -22.72 7.72 -2.19
C LYS A 60 -24.14 7.22 -1.87
N GLY A 61 -24.81 6.57 -2.83
CA GLY A 61 -26.15 5.99 -2.61
C GLY A 61 -26.14 4.90 -1.52
N LYS A 62 -25.14 4.02 -1.50
CA LYS A 62 -24.96 3.01 -0.44
C LYS A 62 -24.66 3.66 0.92
N VAL A 63 -23.85 4.72 0.98
CA VAL A 63 -23.60 5.47 2.23
C VAL A 63 -24.91 6.03 2.78
N ASN A 64 -25.73 6.66 1.94
CA ASN A 64 -27.02 7.22 2.36
C ASN A 64 -28.01 6.14 2.83
N ALA A 65 -28.05 4.99 2.13
CA ALA A 65 -28.89 3.86 2.54
C ALA A 65 -28.41 3.28 3.88
N PHE A 66 -27.11 3.13 4.05
CA PHE A 66 -26.50 2.61 5.28
C PHE A 66 -26.73 3.56 6.46
N ALA A 67 -26.63 4.88 6.26
CA ALA A 67 -26.93 5.89 7.26
C ALA A 67 -28.39 5.78 7.76
N LYS A 68 -29.35 5.57 6.85
CA LYS A 68 -30.78 5.43 7.20
C LYS A 68 -31.04 4.19 8.06
N VAL A 69 -30.41 3.06 7.75
CA VAL A 69 -30.62 1.79 8.47
C VAL A 69 -29.93 1.80 9.83
N THR A 70 -28.73 2.39 9.91
CA THR A 70 -27.89 2.36 11.11
C THR A 70 -28.06 3.57 12.04
N ALA A 71 -28.71 4.62 11.56
CA ALA A 71 -28.77 5.93 12.21
C ALA A 71 -27.36 6.55 12.48
N LEU A 72 -26.32 6.07 11.81
CA LEU A 72 -24.98 6.67 11.87
C LEU A 72 -24.93 7.95 11.02
N PRO A 73 -24.20 8.98 11.47
CA PRO A 73 -24.11 10.25 10.74
C PRO A 73 -23.50 10.06 9.33
N GLU A 74 -24.18 10.60 8.30
CA GLU A 74 -23.69 10.52 6.91
C GLU A 74 -22.26 11.15 6.74
N PRO A 75 -21.93 12.28 7.41
CA PRO A 75 -20.56 12.81 7.36
C PRO A 75 -19.51 11.81 7.88
N TYR A 76 -19.80 11.12 8.97
CA TYR A 76 -18.93 10.05 9.51
C TYR A 76 -18.72 8.93 8.48
N LEU A 77 -19.81 8.39 7.93
CA LEU A 77 -19.74 7.30 6.94
C LEU A 77 -19.02 7.74 5.65
N THR A 78 -19.15 9.00 5.26
CA THR A 78 -18.43 9.57 4.11
C THR A 78 -16.93 9.61 4.35
N VAL A 79 -16.50 10.03 5.54
CA VAL A 79 -15.08 10.03 5.91
C VAL A 79 -14.56 8.60 6.06
N LEU A 80 -15.33 7.72 6.68
CA LEU A 80 -15.02 6.29 6.81
C LEU A 80 -14.83 5.63 5.44
N ARG A 81 -15.74 5.85 4.50
CA ARG A 81 -15.62 5.38 3.12
C ARG A 81 -14.32 5.84 2.46
N ARG A 82 -13.96 7.11 2.63
CA ARG A 82 -12.72 7.67 2.06
C ARG A 82 -11.49 7.00 2.66
N GLU A 83 -11.51 6.79 3.96
CA GLU A 83 -10.45 6.08 4.67
C GLU A 83 -10.33 4.63 4.18
N LEU A 84 -11.43 3.89 4.09
CA LEU A 84 -11.47 2.52 3.58
C LEU A 84 -10.97 2.41 2.14
N ASN A 85 -11.35 3.35 1.26
CA ASN A 85 -10.90 3.36 -0.13
C ASN A 85 -9.40 3.60 -0.27
N SER A 86 -8.75 4.24 0.70
CA SER A 86 -7.30 4.45 0.68
C SER A 86 -6.48 3.17 0.89
N TYR A 87 -7.11 2.08 1.35
CA TYR A 87 -6.49 0.75 1.45
C TYR A 87 -6.43 0.02 0.10
N THR A 88 -7.22 0.43 -0.88
CA THR A 88 -7.09 -0.06 -2.24
C THR A 88 -5.93 0.68 -2.89
N ALA A 89 -4.81 -0.02 -3.08
CA ALA A 89 -3.65 0.58 -3.72
C ALA A 89 -4.02 1.11 -5.12
N GLN A 90 -3.52 2.29 -5.45
CA GLN A 90 -3.64 2.80 -6.81
C GLN A 90 -2.76 1.97 -7.74
N VAL A 91 -3.27 1.64 -8.91
CA VAL A 91 -2.49 1.01 -9.97
C VAL A 91 -1.29 1.89 -10.32
N ARG A 92 -0.07 1.36 -10.17
CA ARG A 92 1.19 2.06 -10.48
C ARG A 92 1.67 1.62 -11.84
N LYS A 93 1.62 2.51 -12.83
CA LYS A 93 2.11 2.21 -14.18
C LYS A 93 3.63 2.16 -14.20
N ILE A 94 4.22 1.18 -14.88
CA ILE A 94 5.66 1.05 -15.05
C ILE A 94 6.25 2.31 -15.72
N ALA A 95 5.51 2.93 -16.64
CA ALA A 95 5.91 4.16 -17.30
C ALA A 95 6.18 5.34 -16.34
N ASP A 96 5.53 5.35 -15.17
CA ASP A 96 5.65 6.44 -14.18
C ASP A 96 6.94 6.36 -13.35
N PHE A 97 7.75 5.30 -13.52
CA PHE A 97 9.01 5.11 -12.80
C PHE A 97 10.18 5.63 -13.65
N PRO A 98 10.80 6.75 -13.26
CA PRO A 98 11.84 7.39 -14.07
C PRO A 98 13.16 6.59 -14.12
N THR A 99 13.39 5.70 -13.14
CA THR A 99 14.60 4.89 -13.03
C THR A 99 14.53 3.57 -13.80
N ILE A 100 13.40 3.20 -14.34
CA ILE A 100 13.28 2.05 -15.26
C ILE A 100 13.66 2.55 -16.64
N GLY A 101 14.73 1.99 -17.21
CA GLY A 101 15.21 2.35 -18.56
C GLY A 101 14.18 2.04 -19.65
N ASP A 102 14.23 2.81 -20.73
CA ASP A 102 13.24 2.69 -21.83
C ASP A 102 13.25 1.31 -22.48
N GLY A 103 14.41 0.64 -22.56
CA GLY A 103 14.51 -0.73 -23.07
C GLY A 103 13.73 -1.73 -22.20
N LEU A 104 13.85 -1.64 -20.86
CA LEU A 104 13.09 -2.47 -19.93
C LEU A 104 11.60 -2.17 -20.01
N LYS A 105 11.22 -0.88 -20.10
CA LYS A 105 9.81 -0.50 -20.27
C LYS A 105 9.21 -1.08 -21.53
N ALA A 106 9.94 -0.99 -22.65
CA ALA A 106 9.51 -1.55 -23.94
C ALA A 106 9.41 -3.08 -23.89
N GLY A 107 10.39 -3.76 -23.29
CA GLY A 107 10.37 -5.21 -23.10
C GLY A 107 9.19 -5.68 -22.25
N LEU A 108 8.95 -5.03 -21.11
CA LEU A 108 7.79 -5.32 -20.24
C LEU A 108 6.47 -5.10 -20.99
N ALA A 109 6.34 -4.00 -21.74
CA ALA A 109 5.15 -3.72 -22.53
C ALA A 109 4.92 -4.78 -23.63
N ALA A 110 5.98 -5.31 -24.26
CA ALA A 110 5.88 -6.41 -25.23
C ALA A 110 5.35 -7.71 -24.61
N LEU A 111 5.60 -7.92 -23.30
CA LEU A 111 5.04 -9.01 -22.50
C LEU A 111 3.65 -8.68 -21.92
N SER A 112 3.05 -7.55 -22.32
CA SER A 112 1.77 -7.05 -21.76
C SER A 112 1.84 -6.72 -20.27
N ILE A 113 3.02 -6.39 -19.74
CA ILE A 113 3.24 -5.97 -18.36
C ILE A 113 3.36 -4.44 -18.33
N HIS A 114 2.31 -3.75 -17.92
CA HIS A 114 2.22 -2.27 -17.93
C HIS A 114 2.19 -1.66 -16.54
N THR A 115 1.91 -2.48 -15.50
CA THR A 115 1.73 -2.04 -14.12
C THR A 115 2.59 -2.85 -13.16
N MET A 116 2.83 -2.30 -11.97
CA MET A 116 3.53 -3.02 -10.89
C MET A 116 2.72 -4.21 -10.36
N GLU A 117 1.39 -4.19 -10.48
CA GLU A 117 0.53 -5.31 -10.15
C GLU A 117 0.75 -6.49 -11.11
N GLU A 118 0.75 -6.22 -12.42
CA GLU A 118 1.02 -7.24 -13.44
C GLU A 118 2.44 -7.80 -13.29
N LEU A 119 3.42 -6.93 -13.04
CA LEU A 119 4.81 -7.34 -12.81
C LEU A 119 4.97 -8.24 -11.56
N TYR A 120 4.17 -8.02 -10.53
CA TYR A 120 4.30 -8.70 -9.24
C TYR A 120 4.29 -10.22 -9.37
N ASP A 121 3.37 -10.77 -10.16
CA ASP A 121 3.27 -12.22 -10.35
C ASP A 121 4.49 -12.82 -11.06
N HIS A 122 5.20 -12.04 -11.87
CA HIS A 122 6.40 -12.47 -12.57
C HIS A 122 7.68 -12.44 -11.72
N VAL A 123 7.63 -11.84 -10.52
CA VAL A 123 8.82 -11.63 -9.68
C VAL A 123 8.75 -12.30 -8.30
N LEU A 124 7.72 -13.11 -8.04
CA LEU A 124 7.48 -13.73 -6.73
C LEU A 124 8.59 -14.66 -6.27
N THR A 125 9.23 -15.37 -7.18
CA THR A 125 10.25 -16.36 -6.85
C THR A 125 11.52 -16.19 -7.69
N PRO A 126 12.68 -16.74 -7.24
CA PRO A 126 13.90 -16.69 -8.04
C PRO A 126 13.73 -17.29 -9.44
N GLU A 127 12.97 -18.38 -9.57
CA GLU A 127 12.73 -19.05 -10.86
C GLU A 127 11.92 -18.16 -11.81
N ARG A 128 10.88 -17.48 -11.31
CA ARG A 128 10.09 -16.54 -12.10
C ARG A 128 10.93 -15.33 -12.53
N ARG A 129 11.79 -14.81 -11.65
CA ARG A 129 12.71 -13.72 -12.00
C ARG A 129 13.73 -14.14 -13.05
N ALA A 130 14.26 -15.38 -12.98
CA ALA A 130 15.16 -15.91 -13.99
C ALA A 130 14.47 -16.05 -15.36
N ALA A 131 13.21 -16.51 -15.38
CA ALA A 131 12.42 -16.57 -16.61
C ALA A 131 12.21 -15.17 -17.21
N LEU A 132 11.75 -14.20 -16.40
CA LEU A 132 11.57 -12.82 -16.84
C LEU A 132 12.86 -12.17 -17.34
N SER A 133 14.02 -12.46 -16.69
CA SER A 133 15.34 -12.01 -17.14
C SER A 133 15.66 -12.50 -18.55
N GLY A 134 15.38 -13.78 -18.84
CA GLY A 134 15.54 -14.35 -20.18
C GLY A 134 14.62 -13.69 -21.21
N GLU A 135 13.34 -13.53 -20.90
CA GLU A 135 12.34 -12.93 -21.80
C GLU A 135 12.66 -11.46 -22.12
N LEU A 136 13.16 -10.70 -21.14
CA LEU A 136 13.55 -9.29 -21.32
C LEU A 136 14.96 -9.12 -21.89
N SER A 137 15.78 -10.16 -21.98
CA SER A 137 17.22 -10.08 -22.23
C SER A 137 17.91 -9.08 -21.28
N ALA A 138 17.46 -9.05 -20.02
CA ALA A 138 17.89 -8.12 -18.98
C ALA A 138 18.79 -8.83 -17.95
N SER A 139 19.61 -8.06 -17.23
CA SER A 139 20.42 -8.63 -16.14
C SER A 139 19.55 -9.09 -14.95
N GLY A 140 20.05 -10.06 -14.17
CA GLY A 140 19.39 -10.46 -12.93
C GLY A 140 19.27 -9.29 -11.92
N GLU A 141 20.21 -8.33 -11.95
CA GLU A 141 20.18 -7.13 -11.12
C GLU A 141 19.03 -6.19 -11.52
N ASP A 142 18.81 -6.01 -12.83
CA ASP A 142 17.69 -5.21 -13.32
C ASP A 142 16.35 -5.80 -12.88
N VAL A 143 16.19 -7.13 -13.04
CA VAL A 143 14.96 -7.82 -12.62
C VAL A 143 14.80 -7.80 -11.09
N LEU A 144 15.88 -7.90 -10.34
CA LEU A 144 15.84 -7.76 -8.88
C LEU A 144 15.43 -6.34 -8.47
N PHE A 145 15.91 -5.31 -9.17
CA PHE A 145 15.48 -3.94 -8.95
C PHE A 145 13.99 -3.73 -9.27
N LEU A 146 13.51 -4.28 -10.39
CA LEU A 146 12.08 -4.31 -10.72
C LEU A 146 11.25 -5.02 -9.63
N THR A 147 11.77 -6.11 -9.06
CA THR A 147 11.14 -6.83 -7.95
C THR A 147 10.97 -5.95 -6.72
N LYS A 148 12.03 -5.23 -6.35
CA LYS A 148 12.00 -4.30 -5.20
C LYS A 148 10.98 -3.18 -5.44
N LEU A 149 10.95 -2.60 -6.64
CA LEU A 149 9.95 -1.59 -7.00
C LEU A 149 8.52 -2.13 -6.89
N ALA A 150 8.25 -3.34 -7.41
CA ALA A 150 6.94 -3.98 -7.32
C ALA A 150 6.56 -4.25 -5.87
N ASP A 151 7.50 -4.71 -5.03
CA ASP A 151 7.26 -5.01 -3.63
C ASP A 151 6.88 -3.75 -2.81
N VAL A 152 7.70 -2.68 -2.88
CA VAL A 152 7.44 -1.48 -2.08
C VAL A 152 6.29 -0.63 -2.62
N SER A 153 5.94 -0.77 -3.91
CA SER A 153 4.82 -0.05 -4.53
C SER A 153 3.45 -0.51 -4.02
N ARG A 154 3.37 -1.66 -3.34
CA ARG A 154 2.14 -2.17 -2.71
C ARG A 154 1.77 -1.40 -1.45
N LEU A 155 2.71 -0.67 -0.89
CA LEU A 155 2.51 0.05 0.35
C LEU A 155 1.60 1.27 0.13
N ARG A 156 0.70 1.47 1.05
CA ARG A 156 -0.25 2.59 1.05
C ARG A 156 0.50 3.93 1.01
N TYR A 157 0.04 4.83 0.15
CA TYR A 157 0.61 6.16 -0.10
C TYR A 157 2.02 6.19 -0.71
N VAL A 158 2.61 5.06 -1.05
CA VAL A 158 3.87 5.01 -1.80
C VAL A 158 3.58 5.31 -3.27
N ASN A 159 4.10 6.45 -3.76
CA ASN A 159 4.04 6.85 -5.17
C ASN A 159 5.34 6.44 -5.90
N PRO A 160 5.40 6.47 -7.25
CA PRO A 160 6.57 6.03 -7.99
C PRO A 160 7.90 6.69 -7.57
N PRO A 161 8.01 8.02 -7.33
CA PRO A 161 9.23 8.63 -6.81
C PRO A 161 9.65 8.10 -5.43
N PHE A 162 8.69 7.90 -4.52
CA PHE A 162 8.99 7.39 -3.18
C PHE A 162 9.31 5.90 -3.20
N ALA A 163 8.65 5.10 -4.06
CA ALA A 163 9.02 3.70 -4.30
C ALA A 163 10.45 3.58 -4.85
N THR A 164 10.85 4.47 -5.77
CA THR A 164 12.21 4.55 -6.28
C THR A 164 13.21 4.84 -5.18
N LEU A 165 12.90 5.79 -4.28
CA LEU A 165 13.75 6.09 -3.13
C LEU A 165 13.91 4.88 -2.22
N LEU A 166 12.82 4.19 -1.88
CA LEU A 166 12.84 2.96 -1.07
C LEU A 166 13.67 1.88 -1.73
N ALA A 167 13.46 1.59 -3.02
CA ALA A 167 14.18 0.54 -3.74
C ALA A 167 15.69 0.79 -3.86
N HIS A 168 16.16 2.04 -3.71
CA HIS A 168 17.58 2.42 -3.68
C HIS A 168 18.17 2.54 -2.27
N SER A 169 17.39 2.34 -1.23
CA SER A 169 17.83 2.38 0.16
C SER A 169 18.21 1.00 0.70
N ALA A 170 18.74 0.94 1.91
CA ALA A 170 18.94 -0.31 2.63
C ALA A 170 17.61 -1.01 2.97
N TYR A 171 16.49 -0.28 2.97
CA TYR A 171 15.13 -0.75 3.26
C TYR A 171 14.30 -1.01 1.98
N ASP A 172 14.89 -1.71 1.03
CA ASP A 172 14.44 -1.91 -0.33
C ASP A 172 13.36 -3.00 -0.52
N THR A 173 12.85 -3.56 0.56
CA THR A 173 11.77 -4.57 0.55
C THR A 173 10.74 -4.29 1.64
N THR A 174 9.51 -4.73 1.41
CA THR A 174 8.43 -4.64 2.41
C THR A 174 8.81 -5.32 3.74
N ALA A 175 9.50 -6.46 3.68
CA ALA A 175 9.97 -7.17 4.88
C ALA A 175 10.98 -6.34 5.70
N LYS A 176 11.94 -5.68 5.04
CA LYS A 176 12.91 -4.80 5.70
C LYS A 176 12.24 -3.57 6.29
N ILE A 177 11.30 -2.95 5.57
CA ILE A 177 10.53 -1.79 6.05
C ILE A 177 9.73 -2.17 7.30
N LYS A 178 9.01 -3.30 7.26
CA LYS A 178 8.21 -3.80 8.39
C LYS A 178 9.00 -3.95 9.68
N ASN A 179 10.26 -4.39 9.58
CA ASN A 179 11.14 -4.71 10.70
C ASN A 179 12.18 -3.61 10.99
N ALA A 180 12.03 -2.42 10.41
CA ALA A 180 12.96 -1.32 10.58
C ALA A 180 12.88 -0.69 11.99
N ASP A 181 13.92 0.03 12.39
CA ASP A 181 13.82 1.09 13.39
C ASP A 181 13.37 2.38 12.69
N PRO A 182 12.33 3.09 13.16
CA PRO A 182 11.79 4.24 12.45
C PRO A 182 12.81 5.38 12.32
N GLY A 183 13.68 5.56 13.31
CA GLY A 183 14.73 6.58 13.25
C GLY A 183 15.85 6.22 12.26
N ALA A 184 16.22 4.94 12.17
CA ALA A 184 17.21 4.46 11.20
C ALA A 184 16.65 4.54 9.77
N LEU A 185 15.40 4.12 9.57
CA LEU A 185 14.70 4.23 8.29
C LEU A 185 14.64 5.70 7.81
N TYR A 186 14.27 6.62 8.70
CA TYR A 186 14.24 8.05 8.39
C TYR A 186 15.61 8.57 7.92
N ARG A 187 16.68 8.32 8.72
CA ARG A 187 18.04 8.79 8.39
C ARG A 187 18.53 8.25 7.05
N GLU A 188 18.29 6.97 6.79
CA GLU A 188 18.66 6.32 5.53
C GLU A 188 17.95 6.96 4.34
N LEU A 189 16.61 7.12 4.41
CA LEU A 189 15.86 7.70 3.31
C LEU A 189 16.24 9.16 3.03
N VAL A 190 16.50 9.95 4.07
CA VAL A 190 16.98 11.32 3.92
C VAL A 190 18.35 11.32 3.23
N ALA A 191 19.30 10.52 3.71
CA ALA A 191 20.64 10.46 3.16
C ALA A 191 20.68 9.99 1.69
N VAL A 192 19.87 8.99 1.33
CA VAL A 192 19.75 8.54 -0.06
C VAL A 192 19.09 9.63 -0.92
N ASN A 193 18.06 10.29 -0.41
CA ASN A 193 17.36 11.31 -1.17
C ASN A 193 18.18 12.58 -1.38
N GLU A 194 19.01 12.98 -0.42
CA GLU A 194 19.97 14.10 -0.57
C GLU A 194 20.97 13.83 -1.70
N LYS A 195 21.41 12.58 -1.85
CA LYS A 195 22.37 12.19 -2.90
C LYS A 195 21.75 12.03 -4.28
N LYS A 196 20.51 11.55 -4.35
CA LYS A 196 19.86 11.10 -5.60
C LYS A 196 18.72 11.99 -6.06
N GLY A 197 18.04 12.70 -5.16
CA GLY A 197 16.95 13.60 -5.50
C GLY A 197 15.70 12.92 -6.07
N PHE A 198 15.43 11.67 -5.71
CA PHE A 198 14.32 10.91 -6.27
C PHE A 198 12.95 11.47 -5.84
N PHE A 199 12.86 11.93 -4.60
CA PHE A 199 11.60 12.37 -4.02
C PHE A 199 11.64 13.85 -3.64
N LYS A 200 10.72 14.64 -4.21
CA LYS A 200 10.62 16.08 -3.97
C LYS A 200 9.77 16.46 -2.75
N GLY A 201 9.02 15.49 -2.21
CA GLY A 201 8.20 15.71 -1.02
C GLY A 201 9.03 15.79 0.25
N ARG A 202 8.39 16.27 1.31
CA ARG A 202 9.01 16.25 2.64
C ARG A 202 8.93 14.85 3.22
N ILE A 203 10.04 14.34 3.76
CA ILE A 203 10.10 13.09 4.53
C ILE A 203 10.05 13.48 6.00
N ASN A 204 9.07 12.97 6.77
CA ASN A 204 8.97 13.25 8.20
C ASN A 204 9.25 11.97 9.02
N PRO A 205 9.83 12.09 10.22
CA PRO A 205 10.06 10.92 11.09
C PRO A 205 8.78 10.13 11.41
N LYS A 206 7.65 10.82 11.63
CA LYS A 206 6.34 10.19 11.89
C LYS A 206 5.82 9.35 10.71
N ASP A 207 6.19 9.70 9.47
CA ASP A 207 5.79 8.95 8.28
C ASP A 207 6.42 7.55 8.26
N MET A 208 7.54 7.34 8.97
CA MET A 208 8.23 6.05 9.05
C MET A 208 7.44 5.03 9.88
N GLU A 209 6.91 5.43 11.01
CA GLU A 209 6.05 4.56 11.83
C GLU A 209 4.79 4.16 11.07
N PHE A 210 4.22 5.10 10.30
CA PHE A 210 3.10 4.83 9.43
C PHE A 210 3.50 3.82 8.34
N LEU A 211 4.60 4.03 7.63
CA LEU A 211 5.08 3.17 6.55
C LEU A 211 5.36 1.74 7.05
N MET A 212 6.02 1.59 8.21
CA MET A 212 6.28 0.31 8.85
C MET A 212 4.99 -0.43 9.20
N ARG A 213 4.00 0.28 9.74
CA ARG A 213 2.69 -0.30 10.04
C ARG A 213 1.96 -0.77 8.77
N GLU A 214 1.97 0.03 7.71
CA GLU A 214 1.38 -0.35 6.42
C GLU A 214 2.08 -1.57 5.81
N ALA A 215 3.41 -1.67 5.95
CA ALA A 215 4.18 -2.85 5.55
C ALA A 215 3.76 -4.12 6.32
N GLY A 216 3.21 -3.96 7.53
CA GLY A 216 2.66 -5.08 8.32
C GLY A 216 1.36 -5.69 7.76
N TYR A 217 0.64 -4.98 6.86
CA TYR A 217 -0.63 -5.43 6.31
C TYR A 217 -0.53 -6.10 4.93
N VAL A 218 0.59 -5.94 4.23
CA VAL A 218 0.81 -6.64 2.97
C VAL A 218 1.46 -7.99 3.21
N SER A 219 1.14 -8.96 2.35
CA SER A 219 1.74 -10.28 2.39
C SER A 219 3.24 -10.25 2.06
N LEU A 220 4.03 -11.14 2.65
CA LEU A 220 5.45 -11.30 2.35
C LEU A 220 5.65 -12.47 1.38
N ASP A 221 4.98 -12.43 0.23
CA ASP A 221 4.94 -13.53 -0.74
C ASP A 221 6.21 -13.60 -1.61
N ILE A 222 6.93 -12.49 -1.76
CA ILE A 222 8.16 -12.47 -2.59
C ILE A 222 9.29 -13.17 -1.84
N ARG A 223 9.80 -14.25 -2.43
CA ARG A 223 10.98 -14.96 -1.97
C ARG A 223 12.21 -14.36 -2.65
N TYR A 224 13.07 -13.70 -1.90
CA TYR A 224 14.29 -13.06 -2.43
C TYR A 224 15.45 -14.05 -2.59
N ASN A 225 15.45 -15.15 -1.82
CA ASN A 225 16.44 -16.22 -1.82
C ASN A 225 15.79 -17.53 -2.25
#